data_31427f5ee02fbc4dfa9425cdb0e8dacb
#
_entry.id   31427f5ee02fbc4dfa9425cdb0e8dacb
#
_cell.length_a   1.000
_cell.length_b   1.000
_cell.length_c   1.000
_cell.angle_alpha   90.00
_cell.angle_beta   90.00
_cell.angle_gamma   90.00
#
_symmetry.space_group_name_H-M   'P 1'
#
loop_
_entity.id
_entity.type
_entity.pdbx_description
1 polymer ?
#
loop_
_entity_poly.entity_id
_entity_poly.type
_entity_poly.pdbx_seq_one_letter_code
_entity_poly.pdbx_strand_id
1 'polypeptide(L)'
;MKAEKSTPLTQGCRLPKASEWQFITDLSEPQDLRWLTLKKCRIIGLTGQTGAGKSTVAKLFAEHNIKVIDADSIVHKIYSGASVCPKTLAAAFGNEVLNLDGTPNRPRLAKAAFSSKENLALLNSIVHPFVMYELLLQIKSEIAKGTETVAYDAPQLFESNSDLICDVIVSVVAEKSVRMQRICSRDGIAPEAAE
;
A
#
# COMPACT_ATOMS: atom_id res chain seq x y z
N MET A 1 -36.94 -27.78 -5.98
CA MET A 1 -35.86 -26.90 -5.49
C MET A 1 -34.92 -26.68 -6.66
N LYS A 2 -35.02 -25.50 -7.34
CA LYS A 2 -34.13 -25.12 -8.44
C LYS A 2 -32.90 -24.42 -7.83
N ALA A 3 -31.71 -24.95 -8.10
CA ALA A 3 -30.47 -24.31 -7.73
C ALA A 3 -30.29 -23.01 -8.56
N GLU A 4 -30.25 -21.88 -7.87
CA GLU A 4 -29.85 -20.63 -8.48
C GLU A 4 -28.37 -20.72 -8.88
N LYS A 5 -28.14 -20.60 -10.18
CA LYS A 5 -26.80 -20.48 -10.74
C LYS A 5 -26.23 -19.12 -10.34
N SER A 6 -25.24 -19.12 -9.46
CA SER A 6 -24.42 -17.94 -9.19
C SER A 6 -23.74 -17.50 -10.48
N THR A 7 -24.13 -16.34 -10.98
CA THR A 7 -23.48 -15.69 -12.12
C THR A 7 -22.05 -15.30 -11.71
N PRO A 8 -21.01 -15.67 -12.46
CA PRO A 8 -19.66 -15.23 -12.12
C PRO A 8 -19.54 -13.71 -12.29
N LEU A 9 -19.00 -13.04 -11.28
CA LEU A 9 -18.76 -11.58 -11.20
C LEU A 9 -17.81 -11.03 -12.28
N THR A 10 -17.37 -11.86 -13.22
CA THR A 10 -16.40 -11.50 -14.28
C THR A 10 -17.03 -10.96 -15.56
N GLN A 11 -18.36 -10.94 -15.70
CA GLN A 11 -19.01 -10.34 -16.87
C GLN A 11 -19.36 -8.89 -16.59
N GLY A 12 -18.46 -7.97 -16.96
CA GLY A 12 -18.73 -6.53 -17.04
C GLY A 12 -17.81 -5.58 -16.31
N CYS A 13 -16.87 -6.05 -15.48
CA CYS A 13 -15.91 -5.15 -14.84
C CYS A 13 -14.79 -4.80 -15.82
N ARG A 14 -15.07 -3.79 -16.68
CA ARG A 14 -14.07 -3.17 -17.52
C ARG A 14 -13.26 -2.23 -16.67
N LEU A 15 -11.97 -2.54 -16.46
CA LEU A 15 -11.04 -1.55 -15.91
C LEU A 15 -11.18 -0.25 -16.72
N PRO A 16 -11.34 0.91 -16.08
CA PRO A 16 -11.37 2.18 -16.78
C PRO A 16 -10.16 2.28 -17.71
N LYS A 17 -10.35 2.75 -18.94
CA LYS A 17 -9.22 3.03 -19.84
C LYS A 17 -8.37 4.11 -19.17
N ALA A 18 -7.06 4.12 -19.43
CA ALA A 18 -6.14 5.12 -18.91
C ALA A 18 -6.65 6.57 -19.12
N SER A 19 -7.40 6.82 -20.23
CA SER A 19 -8.07 8.09 -20.52
C SER A 19 -9.27 8.43 -19.62
N GLU A 20 -9.79 7.47 -18.87
CA GLU A 20 -10.93 7.66 -17.93
C GLU A 20 -10.45 7.98 -16.51
N TRP A 21 -9.15 7.93 -16.26
CA TRP A 21 -8.49 8.27 -15.00
C TRP A 21 -8.08 9.75 -15.05
N GLN A 22 -9.07 10.65 -14.99
CA GLN A 22 -8.87 12.11 -15.18
C GLN A 22 -7.87 12.77 -14.21
N PHE A 23 -7.51 12.14 -13.11
CA PHE A 23 -6.44 12.62 -12.20
C PHE A 23 -5.11 11.87 -12.42
N ILE A 24 -5.09 10.80 -13.25
CA ILE A 24 -3.86 10.27 -13.83
C ILE A 24 -3.46 11.09 -15.07
N THR A 25 -4.31 11.98 -15.58
CA THR A 25 -3.95 12.85 -16.72
C THR A 25 -2.88 13.89 -16.35
N ASP A 26 -2.72 14.24 -15.08
CA ASP A 26 -1.50 14.89 -14.62
C ASP A 26 -0.26 13.96 -14.64
N LEU A 27 -0.46 12.65 -14.75
CA LEU A 27 0.57 11.65 -15.09
C LEU A 27 0.72 11.43 -16.60
N SER A 28 -0.14 12.04 -17.45
CA SER A 28 -0.08 11.91 -18.93
C SER A 28 0.99 12.82 -19.57
N GLU A 29 1.48 13.83 -18.90
CA GLU A 29 2.86 14.22 -19.07
C GLU A 29 3.69 13.02 -18.60
N PRO A 30 4.58 12.42 -19.42
CA PRO A 30 5.55 11.48 -18.92
C PRO A 30 6.26 12.22 -17.81
N GLN A 31 5.85 11.93 -16.56
CA GLN A 31 6.47 12.55 -15.40
C GLN A 31 7.92 12.20 -15.61
N ASP A 32 8.68 13.21 -15.94
CA ASP A 32 10.08 13.07 -16.22
C ASP A 32 10.73 12.49 -14.97
N LEU A 33 10.70 11.15 -14.86
CA LEU A 33 11.28 10.41 -13.76
C LEU A 33 12.80 10.63 -13.68
N ARG A 34 13.39 11.46 -14.62
CA ARG A 34 14.76 11.94 -14.53
C ARG A 34 15.05 12.65 -13.22
N TRP A 35 14.04 13.26 -12.56
CA TRP A 35 14.26 13.80 -11.21
C TRP A 35 14.63 12.71 -10.18
N LEU A 36 14.16 11.45 -10.35
CA LEU A 36 14.57 10.32 -9.53
C LEU A 36 16.06 9.97 -9.75
N THR A 37 16.56 10.08 -10.98
CA THR A 37 17.96 9.81 -11.31
C THR A 37 18.87 11.00 -11.01
N LEU A 38 18.34 12.23 -11.06
CA LEU A 38 19.05 13.46 -10.74
C LEU A 38 18.93 13.86 -9.26
N LYS A 39 18.15 13.11 -8.47
CA LYS A 39 17.94 13.40 -7.05
C LYS A 39 19.25 13.31 -6.26
N LYS A 40 19.47 14.28 -5.41
CA LYS A 40 20.47 14.20 -4.34
C LYS A 40 19.95 13.47 -3.10
N CYS A 41 18.75 12.92 -3.14
CA CYS A 41 18.10 12.24 -2.03
C CYS A 41 18.18 10.72 -2.21
N ARG A 42 18.70 10.02 -1.21
CA ARG A 42 18.73 8.55 -1.15
C ARG A 42 17.40 8.02 -0.65
N ILE A 43 16.88 6.97 -1.29
CA ILE A 43 15.66 6.28 -0.86
C ILE A 43 16.04 4.92 -0.30
N ILE A 44 15.71 4.70 0.97
CA ILE A 44 15.88 3.42 1.67
C ILE A 44 14.52 2.73 1.72
N GLY A 45 14.40 1.54 1.12
CA GLY A 45 13.24 0.67 1.33
C GLY A 45 13.40 -0.10 2.64
N LEU A 46 12.47 0.06 3.58
CA LEU A 46 12.45 -0.68 4.84
C LEU A 46 11.33 -1.71 4.79
N THR A 47 11.69 -2.98 4.89
CA THR A 47 10.72 -4.09 4.90
C THR A 47 11.05 -5.11 5.98
N GLY A 48 10.20 -6.09 6.16
CA GLY A 48 10.40 -7.16 7.13
C GLY A 48 9.08 -7.77 7.58
N GLN A 49 9.16 -9.01 8.01
CA GLN A 49 8.00 -9.78 8.45
C GLN A 49 7.38 -9.20 9.74
N THR A 50 6.10 -9.44 9.94
CA THR A 50 5.40 -9.09 11.18
C THR A 50 6.15 -9.61 12.41
N GLY A 51 6.30 -8.76 13.42
CA GLY A 51 7.04 -9.11 14.64
C GLY A 51 8.57 -9.05 14.53
N ALA A 52 9.15 -8.79 13.34
CA ALA A 52 10.61 -8.71 13.17
C ALA A 52 11.24 -7.50 13.86
N GLY A 53 10.50 -6.41 14.09
CA GLY A 53 11.01 -5.19 14.71
C GLY A 53 11.18 -4.01 13.74
N LYS A 54 10.54 -4.06 12.57
CA LYS A 54 10.57 -3.01 11.55
C LYS A 54 10.28 -1.61 12.14
N SER A 55 9.25 -1.48 12.98
CA SER A 55 8.89 -0.22 13.64
C SER A 55 9.99 0.33 14.56
N THR A 56 10.82 -0.53 15.15
CA THR A 56 11.98 -0.10 15.94
C THR A 56 13.05 0.51 15.04
N VAL A 57 13.31 -0.12 13.90
CA VAL A 57 14.26 0.42 12.90
C VAL A 57 13.76 1.73 12.31
N ALA A 58 12.45 1.84 12.01
CA ALA A 58 11.84 3.07 11.54
C ALA A 58 12.01 4.23 12.56
N LYS A 59 11.86 3.96 13.85
CA LYS A 59 12.13 4.94 14.92
C LYS A 59 13.59 5.38 14.97
N LEU A 60 14.52 4.42 14.87
CA LEU A 60 15.95 4.72 14.81
C LEU A 60 16.30 5.59 13.60
N PHE A 61 15.71 5.33 12.45
CA PHE A 61 15.88 6.21 11.27
C PHE A 61 15.42 7.63 11.57
N ALA A 62 14.25 7.81 12.18
CA ALA A 62 13.76 9.13 12.55
C ALA A 62 14.66 9.84 13.56
N GLU A 63 15.21 9.14 14.57
CA GLU A 63 16.18 9.66 15.53
C GLU A 63 17.50 10.12 14.87
N HIS A 64 17.84 9.53 13.72
CA HIS A 64 19.00 9.92 12.90
C HIS A 64 18.65 10.91 11.78
N ASN A 65 17.55 11.64 11.91
CA ASN A 65 17.07 12.64 10.95
C ASN A 65 16.78 12.08 9.55
N ILE A 66 16.53 10.78 9.42
CA ILE A 66 16.03 10.17 8.20
C ILE A 66 14.50 10.27 8.20
N LYS A 67 13.96 10.96 7.18
CA LYS A 67 12.50 11.07 7.04
C LYS A 67 11.89 9.72 6.70
N VAL A 68 11.01 9.22 7.58
CA VAL A 68 10.26 7.98 7.34
C VAL A 68 8.92 8.31 6.68
N ILE A 69 8.64 7.63 5.57
CA ILE A 69 7.35 7.63 4.87
C ILE A 69 6.74 6.25 5.09
N ASP A 70 5.61 6.20 5.75
CA ASP A 70 4.94 4.97 6.13
C ASP A 70 3.86 4.60 5.11
N ALA A 71 3.92 3.39 4.55
CA ALA A 71 2.97 2.88 3.57
C ALA A 71 1.54 2.79 4.13
N ASP A 72 1.37 2.41 5.40
CA ASP A 72 0.05 2.30 6.02
C ASP A 72 -0.61 3.68 6.15
N SER A 73 0.18 4.72 6.44
CA SER A 73 -0.28 6.11 6.45
C SER A 73 -0.70 6.58 5.06
N ILE A 74 0.01 6.17 4.01
CA ILE A 74 -0.38 6.44 2.61
C ILE A 74 -1.71 5.76 2.30
N VAL A 75 -1.85 4.48 2.63
CA VAL A 75 -3.12 3.73 2.42
C VAL A 75 -4.27 4.42 3.17
N HIS A 76 -4.04 4.87 4.39
CA HIS A 76 -5.06 5.61 5.14
C HIS A 76 -5.48 6.89 4.41
N LYS A 77 -4.53 7.64 3.87
CA LYS A 77 -4.78 8.87 3.10
C LYS A 77 -5.56 8.61 1.81
N ILE A 78 -5.15 7.61 1.00
CA ILE A 78 -5.84 7.30 -0.27
C ILE A 78 -7.22 6.69 -0.06
N TYR A 79 -7.51 6.15 1.11
CA TYR A 79 -8.84 5.66 1.50
C TYR A 79 -9.75 6.75 2.08
N SER A 80 -9.26 7.96 2.27
CA SER A 80 -10.11 9.08 2.67
C SER A 80 -11.12 9.44 1.56
N GLY A 81 -12.27 9.96 1.94
CA GLY A 81 -13.35 10.29 1.00
C GLY A 81 -13.01 11.35 -0.06
N ALA A 82 -11.90 12.07 0.11
CA ALA A 82 -11.39 13.02 -0.88
C ALA A 82 -10.62 12.36 -2.04
N SER A 83 -10.23 11.10 -1.89
CA SER A 83 -9.51 10.34 -2.92
C SER A 83 -10.48 9.64 -3.88
N VAL A 84 -10.01 9.38 -5.10
CA VAL A 84 -10.78 8.61 -6.10
C VAL A 84 -10.64 7.10 -5.89
N CYS A 85 -9.63 6.65 -5.15
CA CYS A 85 -9.40 5.24 -4.86
C CYS A 85 -10.66 4.52 -4.32
N PRO A 86 -11.41 5.06 -3.33
CA PRO A 86 -12.65 4.43 -2.85
C PRO A 86 -13.69 4.20 -3.95
N LYS A 87 -13.87 5.17 -4.86
CA LYS A 87 -14.82 5.05 -5.98
C LYS A 87 -14.39 3.95 -6.95
N THR A 88 -13.10 3.83 -7.23
CA THR A 88 -12.54 2.77 -8.07
C THR A 88 -12.73 1.40 -7.43
N LEU A 89 -12.55 1.29 -6.11
CA LEU A 89 -12.82 0.07 -5.36
C LEU A 89 -14.30 -0.32 -5.41
N ALA A 90 -15.20 0.64 -5.27
CA ALA A 90 -16.64 0.38 -5.39
C ALA A 90 -17.06 -0.05 -6.80
N ALA A 91 -16.45 0.51 -7.84
CA ALA A 91 -16.69 0.09 -9.21
C ALA A 91 -16.23 -1.36 -9.48
N ALA A 92 -15.18 -1.81 -8.79
CA ALA A 92 -14.61 -3.15 -8.94
C ALA A 92 -15.28 -4.21 -8.06
N PHE A 93 -15.63 -3.86 -6.82
CA PHE A 93 -16.09 -4.80 -5.79
C PHE A 93 -17.55 -4.61 -5.36
N GLY A 94 -18.24 -3.59 -5.91
CA GLY A 94 -19.59 -3.23 -5.50
C GLY A 94 -19.63 -2.11 -4.45
N ASN A 95 -20.76 -1.39 -4.39
CA ASN A 95 -20.90 -0.26 -3.46
C ASN A 95 -20.91 -0.68 -1.98
N GLU A 96 -21.20 -1.93 -1.70
CA GLU A 96 -21.21 -2.50 -0.35
C GLU A 96 -19.84 -2.49 0.32
N VAL A 97 -18.75 -2.33 -0.45
CA VAL A 97 -17.40 -2.17 0.12
C VAL A 97 -17.13 -0.77 0.66
N LEU A 98 -18.08 0.16 0.52
CA LEU A 98 -17.99 1.51 1.09
C LEU A 98 -18.87 1.67 2.33
N ASN A 99 -18.48 2.59 3.18
CA ASN A 99 -19.28 3.17 4.24
C ASN A 99 -20.18 4.29 3.67
N LEU A 100 -21.12 4.80 4.47
CA LEU A 100 -22.03 5.89 4.08
C LEU A 100 -21.29 7.21 3.78
N ASP A 101 -20.13 7.42 4.37
CA ASP A 101 -19.26 8.58 4.14
C ASP A 101 -18.38 8.47 2.88
N GLY A 102 -18.51 7.36 2.13
CA GLY A 102 -17.74 7.09 0.93
C GLY A 102 -16.34 6.53 1.18
N THR A 103 -15.93 6.30 2.43
CA THR A 103 -14.67 5.63 2.76
C THR A 103 -14.80 4.11 2.61
N PRO A 104 -13.70 3.37 2.32
CA PRO A 104 -13.74 1.91 2.26
C PRO A 104 -14.10 1.28 3.60
N ASN A 105 -15.08 0.39 3.60
CA ASN A 105 -15.37 -0.50 4.71
C ASN A 105 -14.33 -1.64 4.72
N ARG A 106 -13.27 -1.48 5.50
CA ARG A 106 -12.12 -2.40 5.51
C ARG A 106 -12.51 -3.87 5.70
N PRO A 107 -13.40 -4.26 6.64
CA PRO A 107 -13.83 -5.64 6.78
C PRO A 107 -14.55 -6.20 5.55
N ARG A 108 -15.45 -5.42 4.94
CA ARG A 108 -16.18 -5.85 3.73
C ARG A 108 -15.27 -5.95 2.53
N LEU A 109 -14.39 -4.95 2.34
CA LEU A 109 -13.39 -4.95 1.28
C LEU A 109 -12.43 -6.13 1.43
N ALA A 110 -11.94 -6.42 2.64
CA ALA A 110 -11.10 -7.57 2.91
C ALA A 110 -11.82 -8.89 2.58
N LYS A 111 -13.08 -9.04 3.01
CA LYS A 111 -13.89 -10.23 2.69
C LYS A 111 -14.04 -10.41 1.17
N ALA A 112 -14.29 -9.34 0.43
CA ALA A 112 -14.40 -9.39 -1.03
C ALA A 112 -13.05 -9.72 -1.69
N ALA A 113 -11.98 -9.07 -1.28
CA ALA A 113 -10.64 -9.24 -1.86
C ALA A 113 -10.05 -10.63 -1.57
N PHE A 114 -10.19 -11.13 -0.34
CA PHE A 114 -9.64 -12.44 0.04
C PHE A 114 -10.54 -13.63 -0.34
N SER A 115 -11.64 -13.40 -1.05
CA SER A 115 -12.52 -14.48 -1.54
C SER A 115 -11.88 -15.31 -2.66
N SER A 116 -10.93 -14.75 -3.42
CA SER A 116 -10.14 -15.46 -4.43
C SER A 116 -8.79 -14.78 -4.66
N LYS A 117 -7.84 -15.49 -5.28
CA LYS A 117 -6.54 -14.93 -5.68
C LYS A 117 -6.70 -13.82 -6.73
N GLU A 118 -7.66 -13.97 -7.63
CA GLU A 118 -7.98 -13.00 -8.68
C GLU A 118 -8.51 -11.69 -8.07
N ASN A 119 -9.37 -11.78 -7.06
CA ASN A 119 -9.88 -10.61 -6.35
C ASN A 119 -8.79 -9.90 -5.55
N LEU A 120 -7.88 -10.64 -4.92
CA LEU A 120 -6.73 -10.05 -4.25
C LEU A 120 -5.80 -9.34 -5.25
N ALA A 121 -5.54 -9.97 -6.40
CA ALA A 121 -4.76 -9.34 -7.47
C ALA A 121 -5.46 -8.07 -8.01
N LEU A 122 -6.79 -8.10 -8.15
CA LEU A 122 -7.58 -6.94 -8.56
C LEU A 122 -7.48 -5.81 -7.53
N LEU A 123 -7.62 -6.10 -6.23
CA LEU A 123 -7.42 -5.11 -5.16
C LEU A 123 -6.04 -4.46 -5.27
N ASN A 124 -4.99 -5.28 -5.38
CA ASN A 124 -3.62 -4.79 -5.46
C ASN A 124 -3.39 -3.95 -6.72
N SER A 125 -3.93 -4.36 -7.88
CA SER A 125 -3.82 -3.61 -9.13
C SER A 125 -4.51 -2.24 -9.09
N ILE A 126 -5.52 -2.07 -8.24
CA ILE A 126 -6.17 -0.79 -7.99
C ILE A 126 -5.37 0.04 -6.98
N VAL A 127 -4.99 -0.53 -5.85
CA VAL A 127 -4.43 0.22 -4.71
C VAL A 127 -2.97 0.62 -4.95
N HIS A 128 -2.13 -0.27 -5.50
CA HIS A 128 -0.70 -0.02 -5.66
C HIS A 128 -0.37 1.24 -6.48
N PRO A 129 -1.04 1.55 -7.61
CA PRO A 129 -0.79 2.79 -8.35
C PRO A 129 -1.06 4.05 -7.52
N PHE A 130 -2.12 4.06 -6.70
CA PHE A 130 -2.42 5.21 -5.84
C PHE A 130 -1.37 5.36 -4.72
N VAL A 131 -0.92 4.24 -4.15
CA VAL A 131 0.15 4.25 -3.14
C VAL A 131 1.44 4.78 -3.74
N MET A 132 1.83 4.29 -4.91
CA MET A 132 3.05 4.72 -5.61
C MET A 132 2.99 6.22 -5.95
N TYR A 133 1.87 6.68 -6.47
CA TYR A 133 1.68 8.10 -6.80
C TYR A 133 1.86 8.99 -5.56
N GLU A 134 1.19 8.65 -4.47
CA GLU A 134 1.28 9.42 -3.22
C GLU A 134 2.70 9.35 -2.61
N LEU A 135 3.36 8.19 -2.69
CA LEU A 135 4.75 8.02 -2.27
C LEU A 135 5.68 8.96 -3.05
N LEU A 136 5.55 8.98 -4.38
CA LEU A 136 6.37 9.84 -5.25
C LEU A 136 6.14 11.34 -4.95
N LEU A 137 4.90 11.75 -4.67
CA LEU A 137 4.59 13.12 -4.26
C LEU A 137 5.27 13.48 -2.93
N GLN A 138 5.24 12.58 -1.94
CA GLN A 138 5.89 12.81 -0.65
C GLN A 138 7.41 12.88 -0.79
N ILE A 139 8.02 11.97 -1.56
CA ILE A 139 9.47 12.00 -1.84
C ILE A 139 9.84 13.31 -2.52
N LYS A 140 9.09 13.72 -3.56
CA LYS A 140 9.34 15.00 -4.27
C LYS A 140 9.25 16.19 -3.31
N SER A 141 8.28 16.20 -2.42
CA SER A 141 8.14 17.24 -1.39
C SER A 141 9.35 17.28 -0.44
N GLU A 142 9.84 16.10 0.00
CA GLU A 142 11.02 16.04 0.87
C GLU A 142 12.28 16.51 0.16
N ILE A 143 12.47 16.14 -1.10
CA ILE A 143 13.59 16.64 -1.92
C ILE A 143 13.57 18.18 -2.03
N ALA A 144 12.39 18.76 -2.23
CA ALA A 144 12.23 20.21 -2.29
C ALA A 144 12.57 20.91 -0.96
N LYS A 145 12.48 20.22 0.16
CA LYS A 145 12.90 20.69 1.50
C LYS A 145 14.41 20.52 1.75
N GLY A 146 15.13 19.88 0.83
CA GLY A 146 16.55 19.58 0.99
C GLY A 146 16.85 18.31 1.78
N THR A 147 15.87 17.42 1.95
CA THR A 147 16.07 16.13 2.63
C THR A 147 17.02 15.25 1.81
N GLU A 148 18.12 14.81 2.41
CA GLU A 148 19.14 14.00 1.73
C GLU A 148 18.82 12.50 1.72
N THR A 149 18.04 12.03 2.69
CA THR A 149 17.69 10.61 2.80
C THR A 149 16.25 10.45 3.31
N VAL A 150 15.47 9.62 2.64
CA VAL A 150 14.15 9.17 3.07
C VAL A 150 14.14 7.66 3.22
N ALA A 151 13.35 7.15 4.17
CA ALA A 151 13.07 5.74 4.32
C ALA A 151 11.59 5.49 4.01
N TYR A 152 11.30 4.56 3.11
CA TYR A 152 9.95 4.09 2.82
C TYR A 152 9.69 2.80 3.59
N ASP A 153 8.87 2.87 4.60
CA ASP A 153 8.48 1.75 5.47
C ASP A 153 7.28 1.02 4.87
N ALA A 154 7.53 -0.12 4.23
CA ALA A 154 6.50 -0.91 3.54
C ALA A 154 6.66 -2.41 3.80
N PRO A 155 5.65 -3.06 4.44
CA PRO A 155 5.63 -4.52 4.59
C PRO A 155 5.62 -5.24 3.23
N GLN A 156 4.90 -4.71 2.26
CA GLN A 156 4.73 -5.25 0.90
C GLN A 156 5.60 -4.52 -0.13
N LEU A 157 6.86 -4.24 0.21
CA LEU A 157 7.78 -3.47 -0.63
C LEU A 157 7.97 -4.11 -2.01
N PHE A 158 8.18 -5.42 -2.04
CA PHE A 158 8.43 -6.18 -3.28
C PHE A 158 7.12 -6.46 -4.05
N GLU A 159 6.04 -6.82 -3.35
CA GLU A 159 4.74 -7.11 -3.96
C GLU A 159 4.13 -5.91 -4.66
N SER A 160 4.47 -4.71 -4.21
CA SER A 160 4.05 -3.44 -4.82
C SER A 160 5.02 -2.91 -5.88
N ASN A 161 6.13 -3.60 -6.14
CA ASN A 161 7.25 -3.16 -6.97
C ASN A 161 7.85 -1.80 -6.52
N SER A 162 7.66 -1.42 -5.26
CA SER A 162 8.22 -0.17 -4.72
C SER A 162 9.71 -0.26 -4.44
N ASP A 163 10.28 -1.47 -4.46
CA ASP A 163 11.72 -1.72 -4.39
C ASP A 163 12.47 -1.10 -5.58
N LEU A 164 11.81 -0.98 -6.73
CA LEU A 164 12.41 -0.41 -7.96
C LEU A 164 12.82 1.05 -7.85
N ILE A 165 12.24 1.81 -6.92
CA ILE A 165 12.62 3.20 -6.68
C ILE A 165 13.62 3.37 -5.53
N CYS A 166 13.96 2.29 -4.83
CA CYS A 166 14.87 2.32 -3.69
C CYS A 166 16.33 2.20 -4.12
N ASP A 167 17.19 3.02 -3.53
CA ASP A 167 18.65 2.93 -3.74
C ASP A 167 19.27 1.83 -2.86
N VAL A 168 18.64 1.55 -1.71
CA VAL A 168 19.05 0.51 -0.75
C VAL A 168 17.81 -0.11 -0.13
N ILE A 169 17.86 -1.41 0.13
CA ILE A 169 16.80 -2.13 0.84
C ILE A 169 17.35 -2.65 2.16
N VAL A 170 16.64 -2.33 3.23
CA VAL A 170 16.88 -2.84 4.59
C VAL A 170 15.76 -3.81 4.95
N SER A 171 16.08 -5.09 5.02
CA SER A 171 15.14 -6.13 5.46
C SER A 171 15.40 -6.49 6.91
N VAL A 172 14.40 -6.26 7.76
CA VAL A 172 14.47 -6.60 9.18
C VAL A 172 14.00 -8.03 9.38
N VAL A 173 14.86 -8.85 9.93
CA VAL A 173 14.61 -10.27 10.18
C VAL A 173 14.74 -10.61 11.67
N ALA A 174 13.96 -11.57 12.13
CA ALA A 174 14.07 -12.15 13.46
C ALA A 174 13.61 -13.61 13.41
N GLU A 175 14.13 -14.42 14.31
CA GLU A 175 13.72 -15.81 14.47
C GLU A 175 12.20 -15.95 14.63
N LYS A 176 11.61 -17.03 14.08
CA LYS A 176 10.16 -17.27 14.14
C LYS A 176 9.65 -17.20 15.57
N SER A 177 10.33 -17.85 16.51
CA SER A 177 9.97 -17.86 17.94
C SER A 177 9.91 -16.46 18.55
N VAL A 178 10.88 -15.60 18.23
CA VAL A 178 10.93 -14.21 18.70
C VAL A 178 9.80 -13.40 18.11
N ARG A 179 9.52 -13.57 16.80
CA ARG A 179 8.42 -12.87 16.13
C ARG A 179 7.06 -13.26 16.72
N MET A 180 6.83 -14.57 16.91
CA MET A 180 5.62 -15.10 17.51
C MET A 180 5.38 -14.53 18.91
N GLN A 181 6.40 -14.56 19.77
CA GLN A 181 6.32 -13.98 21.12
C GLN A 181 5.92 -12.49 21.06
N ARG A 182 6.53 -11.71 20.16
CA ARG A 182 6.24 -10.28 20.00
C ARG A 182 4.81 -10.03 19.51
N ILE A 183 4.32 -10.84 18.55
CA ILE A 183 2.96 -10.76 18.02
C ILE A 183 1.95 -11.08 19.13
N CYS A 184 2.12 -12.21 19.82
CA CYS A 184 1.24 -12.59 20.94
C CYS A 184 1.19 -11.51 22.02
N SER A 185 2.34 -10.95 22.41
CA SER A 185 2.42 -9.90 23.42
C SER A 185 1.77 -8.58 22.98
N ARG A 186 1.89 -8.21 21.68
CA ARG A 186 1.32 -6.97 21.13
C ARG A 186 -0.20 -7.08 20.96
N ASP A 187 -0.68 -8.19 20.42
CA ASP A 187 -2.06 -8.35 19.96
C ASP A 187 -2.94 -9.09 21.00
N GLY A 188 -2.33 -9.60 22.09
CA GLY A 188 -3.05 -10.32 23.16
C GLY A 188 -3.65 -11.65 22.66
N ILE A 189 -3.04 -12.28 21.66
CA ILE A 189 -3.53 -13.54 21.05
C ILE A 189 -2.67 -14.73 21.46
N ALA A 190 -3.28 -15.93 21.42
CA ALA A 190 -2.57 -17.18 21.65
C ALA A 190 -1.59 -17.50 20.53
N PRO A 191 -0.50 -18.26 20.79
CA PRO A 191 0.52 -18.60 19.79
C PRO A 191 -0.04 -19.24 18.52
N GLU A 192 -1.08 -20.07 18.64
CA GLU A 192 -1.75 -20.76 17.53
C GLU A 192 -2.44 -19.78 16.56
N ALA A 193 -2.84 -18.60 17.05
CA ALA A 193 -3.48 -17.56 16.25
C ALA A 193 -2.48 -16.59 15.60
N ALA A 194 -1.21 -16.65 16.02
CA ALA A 194 -0.13 -15.80 15.50
C ALA A 194 0.68 -16.48 14.36
N GLU A 195 0.38 -17.75 14.05
CA GLU A 195 1.02 -18.56 13.00
C GLU A 195 0.41 -18.27 11.63
#